data_133068efa3376244e3a303f7500ec4ee
#
_entry.id   133068efa3376244e3a303f7500ec4ee
#
_cell.length_a   1.000
_cell.length_b   1.000
_cell.length_c   1.000
_cell.angle_alpha   90.00
_cell.angle_beta   90.00
_cell.angle_gamma   90.00
#
_symmetry.space_group_name_H-M   'P 1'
#
loop_
_entity.id
_entity.type
_entity.pdbx_description
1 polymer ?
#
loop_
_entity_poly.entity_id
_entity_poly.type
_entity_poly.pdbx_seq_one_letter_code
_entity_poly.pdbx_strand_id
1 'polypeptide(L)'
;MYTQDFNLYKNEVHAAFDDYESGMAYAKKVNKPVMIDFSGFGCVNCRKMEASVWTDPKVKQMLENDYVLITLMVDDKTKLPQPIEIQENGKTRKLKTIGDKWSYLQRSKFGSNAQPFYILLNDEGQPLGPSYAFNEDVSKYIQFLQNGLKEFKKEQQ
;
A
#
# COMPACT_ATOMS: atom_id res chain seq x y z
N MET A 1 17.58 4.27 -4.84
CA MET A 1 18.00 3.51 -3.73
C MET A 1 18.10 4.26 -2.47
N TYR A 2 17.33 3.89 -1.51
CA TYR A 2 17.38 4.63 -0.27
C TYR A 2 18.12 3.90 0.82
N THR A 3 18.63 2.75 0.54
CA THR A 3 19.23 1.95 1.59
C THR A 3 20.52 2.56 2.13
N GLN A 4 21.27 3.28 1.29
CA GLN A 4 22.47 3.92 1.77
C GLN A 4 22.18 5.10 2.70
N ASP A 5 20.95 5.59 2.70
CA ASP A 5 20.55 6.67 3.59
C ASP A 5 19.76 6.16 4.79
N PHE A 6 19.96 4.92 5.13
CA PHE A 6 19.19 4.27 6.17
C PHE A 6 19.18 5.06 7.48
N ASN A 7 20.31 5.61 7.87
CA ASN A 7 20.41 6.35 9.13
C ASN A 7 19.58 7.62 9.14
N LEU A 8 19.35 8.23 7.98
CA LEU A 8 18.53 9.42 7.87
C LEU A 8 17.05 9.10 8.06
N TYR A 9 16.66 7.87 7.80
CA TYR A 9 15.26 7.46 7.82
C TYR A 9 14.93 6.51 8.96
N LYS A 10 15.79 6.44 9.97
CA LYS A 10 15.59 5.47 11.04
C LYS A 10 14.28 5.64 11.80
N ASN A 11 13.70 6.84 11.76
CA ASN A 11 12.42 7.11 12.42
C ASN A 11 11.23 7.01 11.47
N GLU A 12 11.48 6.66 10.22
CA GLU A 12 10.44 6.53 9.21
C GLU A 12 10.06 5.07 9.04
N VAL A 13 8.83 4.83 8.55
CA VAL A 13 8.40 3.49 8.17
C VAL A 13 8.89 3.22 6.77
N HIS A 14 9.54 2.08 6.59
CA HIS A 14 9.98 1.62 5.28
C HIS A 14 9.08 0.47 4.84
N ALA A 15 8.62 0.52 3.59
CA ALA A 15 7.82 -0.55 3.04
C ALA A 15 8.64 -1.83 3.00
N ALA A 16 8.04 -2.93 3.44
CA ALA A 16 8.68 -4.23 3.35
C ALA A 16 8.73 -4.70 1.90
N PHE A 17 7.74 -4.30 1.11
CA PHE A 17 7.60 -4.74 -0.28
C PHE A 17 7.18 -3.57 -1.16
N ASP A 18 7.66 -3.60 -2.40
CA ASP A 18 7.25 -2.66 -3.44
C ASP A 18 6.58 -3.40 -4.62
N ASP A 19 6.15 -4.64 -4.38
CA ASP A 19 5.52 -5.48 -5.38
C ASP A 19 4.35 -6.21 -4.75
N TYR A 20 3.20 -6.17 -5.42
CA TYR A 20 1.97 -6.73 -4.87
C TYR A 20 2.07 -8.24 -4.66
N GLU A 21 2.48 -8.96 -5.69
CA GLU A 21 2.52 -10.42 -5.64
C GLU A 21 3.49 -10.93 -4.58
N SER A 22 4.67 -10.31 -4.50
CA SER A 22 5.68 -10.70 -3.51
C SER A 22 5.21 -10.43 -2.09
N GLY A 23 4.59 -9.27 -1.87
CA GLY A 23 4.10 -8.91 -0.56
C GLY A 23 2.96 -9.80 -0.10
N MET A 24 2.03 -10.12 -1.02
CA MET A 24 0.91 -10.99 -0.70
C MET A 24 1.39 -12.41 -0.38
N ALA A 25 2.36 -12.92 -1.13
CA ALA A 25 2.92 -14.25 -0.86
C ALA A 25 3.55 -14.30 0.53
N TYR A 26 4.28 -13.25 0.90
CA TYR A 26 4.88 -13.17 2.22
C TYR A 26 3.81 -13.09 3.33
N ALA A 27 2.77 -12.29 3.11
CA ALA A 27 1.69 -12.15 4.09
C ALA A 27 1.02 -13.48 4.37
N LYS A 28 0.80 -14.26 3.32
CA LYS A 28 0.19 -15.59 3.47
C LYS A 28 1.12 -16.52 4.26
N LYS A 29 2.42 -16.44 3.98
CA LYS A 29 3.41 -17.27 4.66
C LYS A 29 3.46 -16.98 6.16
N VAL A 30 3.38 -15.71 6.56
CA VAL A 30 3.48 -15.32 7.96
C VAL A 30 2.12 -15.13 8.63
N ASN A 31 1.03 -15.31 7.89
CA ASN A 31 -0.34 -15.19 8.38
C ASN A 31 -0.61 -13.82 8.99
N LYS A 32 -0.31 -12.77 8.23
CA LYS A 32 -0.57 -11.39 8.64
C LYS A 32 -1.44 -10.68 7.61
N PRO A 33 -2.21 -9.68 8.07
CA PRO A 33 -2.93 -8.84 7.11
C PRO A 33 -1.97 -7.90 6.40
N VAL A 34 -2.45 -7.32 5.32
CA VAL A 34 -1.65 -6.46 4.44
C VAL A 34 -2.20 -5.05 4.49
N MET A 35 -1.32 -4.05 4.52
CA MET A 35 -1.71 -2.69 4.17
C MET A 35 -1.06 -2.34 2.84
N ILE A 36 -1.89 -2.02 1.85
CA ILE A 36 -1.39 -1.50 0.58
C ILE A 36 -1.47 0.01 0.61
N ASP A 37 -0.36 0.64 0.27
CA ASP A 37 -0.21 2.08 0.15
C ASP A 37 0.00 2.39 -1.33
N PHE A 38 -1.06 2.87 -1.99
CA PHE A 38 -0.91 3.39 -3.36
C PHE A 38 -0.39 4.81 -3.23
N SER A 39 0.85 5.00 -3.65
CA SER A 39 1.60 6.23 -3.46
C SER A 39 2.18 6.70 -4.79
N GLY A 40 2.96 7.75 -4.76
CA GLY A 40 3.68 8.25 -5.92
C GLY A 40 4.91 8.99 -5.46
N PHE A 41 5.95 8.96 -6.27
CA PHE A 41 7.16 9.70 -5.95
C PHE A 41 6.89 11.20 -5.89
N GLY A 42 6.01 11.69 -6.79
CA GLY A 42 5.64 13.10 -6.83
C GLY A 42 4.40 13.46 -6.02
N CYS A 43 3.94 12.56 -5.16
CA CYS A 43 2.70 12.78 -4.42
C CYS A 43 2.97 13.55 -3.14
N VAL A 44 2.61 14.84 -3.13
CA VAL A 44 2.85 15.71 -1.97
C VAL A 44 2.10 15.21 -0.74
N ASN A 45 0.84 14.84 -0.89
CA ASN A 45 0.03 14.39 0.24
C ASN A 45 0.54 13.05 0.81
N CYS A 46 1.13 12.21 -0.03
CA CYS A 46 1.77 10.99 0.45
C CYS A 46 2.95 11.32 1.36
N ARG A 47 3.77 12.29 0.95
CA ARG A 47 4.90 12.74 1.78
C ARG A 47 4.41 13.34 3.09
N LYS A 48 3.30 14.09 3.05
CA LYS A 48 2.73 14.67 4.27
C LYS A 48 2.29 13.60 5.26
N MET A 49 1.63 12.54 4.77
CA MET A 49 1.21 11.44 5.64
C MET A 49 2.41 10.75 6.27
N GLU A 50 3.46 10.52 5.50
CA GLU A 50 4.66 9.88 6.02
C GLU A 50 5.32 10.73 7.09
N ALA A 51 5.31 12.04 6.93
CA ALA A 51 5.95 12.95 7.88
C ALA A 51 5.11 13.20 9.14
N SER A 52 3.79 13.24 9.03
CA SER A 52 2.92 13.63 10.15
C SER A 52 2.23 12.47 10.84
N VAL A 53 1.92 11.39 10.11
CA VAL A 53 1.17 10.27 10.67
C VAL A 53 2.06 9.06 10.89
N TRP A 54 2.86 8.68 9.92
CA TRP A 54 3.68 7.46 10.00
C TRP A 54 4.82 7.59 10.99
N THR A 55 5.18 8.81 11.39
CA THR A 55 6.20 9.02 12.42
C THR A 55 5.66 8.82 13.84
N ASP A 56 4.34 8.74 14.01
CA ASP A 56 3.77 8.43 15.31
C ASP A 56 4.23 7.02 15.73
N PRO A 57 4.73 6.85 16.98
CA PRO A 57 5.29 5.56 17.40
C PRO A 57 4.30 4.41 17.31
N LYS A 58 3.03 4.65 17.60
CA LYS A 58 2.01 3.60 17.55
C LYS A 58 1.73 3.18 16.11
N VAL A 59 1.59 4.17 15.22
CA VAL A 59 1.37 3.90 13.80
C VAL A 59 2.56 3.13 13.23
N LYS A 60 3.76 3.61 13.51
CA LYS A 60 4.98 2.97 13.02
C LYS A 60 5.07 1.52 13.47
N GLN A 61 4.81 1.28 14.74
CA GLN A 61 4.85 -0.08 15.30
C GLN A 61 3.85 -1.00 14.60
N MET A 62 2.61 -0.52 14.40
CA MET A 62 1.58 -1.32 13.76
C MET A 62 1.93 -1.65 12.32
N LEU A 63 2.43 -0.65 11.57
CA LEU A 63 2.79 -0.87 10.19
C LEU A 63 3.98 -1.81 10.02
N GLU A 64 4.91 -1.80 10.96
CA GLU A 64 6.10 -2.64 10.89
C GLU A 64 5.87 -4.05 11.42
N ASN A 65 5.02 -4.21 12.42
CA ASN A 65 4.90 -5.47 13.13
C ASN A 65 3.58 -6.19 12.91
N ASP A 66 2.48 -5.47 12.79
CA ASP A 66 1.15 -6.08 12.74
C ASP A 66 0.66 -6.31 11.31
N TYR A 67 1.25 -5.64 10.36
CA TYR A 67 0.88 -5.71 8.96
C TYR A 67 2.09 -6.03 8.10
N VAL A 68 1.82 -6.56 6.92
CA VAL A 68 2.81 -6.56 5.84
C VAL A 68 2.52 -5.30 5.02
N LEU A 69 3.49 -4.40 4.97
CA LEU A 69 3.33 -3.13 4.27
C LEU A 69 3.81 -3.27 2.82
N ILE A 70 2.94 -2.94 1.89
CA ILE A 70 3.26 -2.95 0.47
C ILE A 70 3.01 -1.54 -0.06
N THR A 71 4.06 -0.87 -0.53
CA THR A 71 3.94 0.45 -1.13
C THR A 71 4.11 0.33 -2.64
N LEU A 72 3.10 0.78 -3.37
CA LEU A 72 3.07 0.69 -4.82
C LEU A 72 3.06 2.09 -5.41
N MET A 73 4.12 2.44 -6.13
CA MET A 73 4.29 3.77 -6.72
C MET A 73 3.63 3.81 -8.10
N VAL A 74 2.51 4.51 -8.19
CA VAL A 74 1.73 4.55 -9.43
C VAL A 74 2.37 5.40 -10.53
N ASP A 75 3.38 6.19 -10.17
CA ASP A 75 4.12 7.01 -11.12
C ASP A 75 5.54 6.51 -11.39
N ASP A 76 5.80 5.25 -11.06
CA ASP A 76 7.10 4.62 -11.34
C ASP A 76 7.24 4.44 -12.84
N LYS A 77 8.24 5.10 -13.44
CA LYS A 77 8.45 5.12 -14.89
C LYS A 77 9.31 3.98 -15.40
N THR A 78 9.75 3.10 -14.53
CA THR A 78 10.52 1.92 -14.90
C THR A 78 9.70 1.07 -15.87
N LYS A 79 10.27 0.72 -17.00
CA LYS A 79 9.56 -0.05 -18.02
C LYS A 79 9.43 -1.50 -17.62
N LEU A 80 8.26 -2.07 -17.89
CA LEU A 80 8.04 -3.49 -17.74
C LEU A 80 8.87 -4.25 -18.78
N PRO A 81 9.32 -5.48 -18.47
CA PRO A 81 10.03 -6.30 -19.46
C PRO A 81 9.24 -6.48 -20.75
N GLN A 82 7.91 -6.62 -20.61
CA GLN A 82 6.99 -6.67 -21.75
C GLN A 82 5.73 -5.91 -21.38
N PRO A 83 5.17 -5.13 -22.33
CA PRO A 83 3.89 -4.47 -22.07
C PRO A 83 2.79 -5.49 -21.78
N ILE A 84 1.87 -5.12 -20.91
CA ILE A 84 0.73 -5.97 -20.56
C ILE A 84 -0.51 -5.39 -21.24
N GLU A 85 -1.15 -6.20 -22.08
CA GLU A 85 -2.37 -5.78 -22.74
C GLU A 85 -3.57 -6.01 -21.81
N ILE A 86 -4.40 -4.99 -21.70
CA ILE A 86 -5.61 -5.04 -20.85
C ILE A 86 -6.80 -4.47 -21.60
N GLN A 87 -7.99 -4.79 -21.10
CA GLN A 87 -9.24 -4.20 -21.58
C GLN A 87 -9.77 -3.31 -20.48
N GLU A 88 -10.01 -2.05 -20.81
CA GLU A 88 -10.54 -1.09 -19.84
C GLU A 88 -11.52 -0.17 -20.52
N ASN A 89 -12.74 -0.10 -19.99
CA ASN A 89 -13.81 0.75 -20.56
C ASN A 89 -14.07 0.46 -22.05
N GLY A 90 -14.00 -0.82 -22.43
CA GLY A 90 -14.25 -1.23 -23.80
C GLY A 90 -13.11 -0.96 -24.77
N LYS A 91 -11.96 -0.53 -24.26
CA LYS A 91 -10.79 -0.22 -25.10
C LYS A 91 -9.61 -1.10 -24.71
N THR A 92 -8.81 -1.45 -25.69
CA THR A 92 -7.57 -2.17 -25.46
C THR A 92 -6.48 -1.16 -25.13
N ARG A 93 -5.78 -1.39 -24.03
CA ARG A 93 -4.66 -0.54 -23.59
C ARG A 93 -3.47 -1.41 -23.24
N LYS A 94 -2.29 -0.81 -23.28
CA LYS A 94 -1.06 -1.51 -22.89
C LYS A 94 -0.46 -0.81 -21.68
N LEU A 95 -0.16 -1.61 -20.66
CA LEU A 95 0.57 -1.13 -19.50
C LEU A 95 2.05 -1.28 -19.81
N LYS A 96 2.78 -0.18 -19.82
CA LYS A 96 4.18 -0.15 -20.25
C LYS A 96 5.18 0.00 -19.12
N THR A 97 4.74 0.55 -18.00
CA THR A 97 5.62 0.82 -16.85
C THR A 97 5.11 0.12 -15.61
N ILE A 98 5.99 0.03 -14.62
CA ILE A 98 5.61 -0.52 -13.32
C ILE A 98 4.50 0.31 -12.71
N GLY A 99 4.59 1.64 -12.83
CA GLY A 99 3.52 2.52 -12.35
C GLY A 99 2.19 2.26 -13.03
N ASP A 100 2.20 2.02 -14.34
CA ASP A 100 0.97 1.67 -15.06
C ASP A 100 0.34 0.42 -14.48
N LYS A 101 1.15 -0.58 -14.15
CA LYS A 101 0.69 -1.84 -13.58
C LYS A 101 -0.03 -1.60 -12.25
N TRP A 102 0.57 -0.81 -11.36
CA TRP A 102 -0.03 -0.53 -10.06
C TRP A 102 -1.25 0.37 -10.17
N SER A 103 -1.22 1.35 -11.08
CA SER A 103 -2.36 2.22 -11.31
C SER A 103 -3.56 1.40 -11.81
N TYR A 104 -3.33 0.47 -12.69
CA TYR A 104 -4.40 -0.41 -13.18
C TYR A 104 -4.92 -1.32 -12.06
N LEU A 105 -4.04 -1.87 -11.23
CA LEU A 105 -4.46 -2.67 -10.09
C LEU A 105 -5.38 -1.86 -9.17
N GLN A 106 -5.02 -0.61 -8.90
CA GLN A 106 -5.82 0.25 -8.04
C GLN A 106 -7.21 0.50 -8.64
N ARG A 107 -7.25 0.84 -9.93
CA ARG A 107 -8.53 1.12 -10.59
C ARG A 107 -9.40 -0.12 -10.71
N SER A 108 -8.81 -1.23 -11.14
CA SER A 108 -9.58 -2.43 -11.46
C SER A 108 -10.01 -3.20 -10.21
N LYS A 109 -9.17 -3.26 -9.20
CA LYS A 109 -9.49 -4.03 -8.00
C LYS A 109 -10.17 -3.19 -6.93
N PHE A 110 -9.81 -1.93 -6.80
CA PHE A 110 -10.29 -1.09 -5.69
C PHE A 110 -11.10 0.12 -6.14
N GLY A 111 -11.24 0.33 -7.44
CA GLY A 111 -12.11 1.37 -7.96
C GLY A 111 -11.68 2.79 -7.68
N SER A 112 -10.39 3.04 -7.51
CA SER A 112 -9.88 4.36 -7.18
C SER A 112 -8.62 4.66 -7.98
N ASN A 113 -8.36 5.95 -8.19
CA ASN A 113 -7.12 6.42 -8.81
C ASN A 113 -6.48 7.55 -8.00
N ALA A 114 -6.88 7.73 -6.75
CA ALA A 114 -6.37 8.79 -5.89
C ALA A 114 -5.15 8.31 -5.08
N GLN A 115 -4.24 9.22 -4.76
CA GLN A 115 -3.11 8.96 -3.88
C GLN A 115 -3.04 10.07 -2.85
N PRO A 116 -2.73 9.77 -1.57
CA PRO A 116 -2.51 8.43 -1.03
C PRO A 116 -3.82 7.65 -0.92
N PHE A 117 -3.72 6.34 -1.05
CA PHE A 117 -4.88 5.47 -0.91
C PHE A 117 -4.39 4.24 -0.14
N TYR A 118 -4.97 4.03 1.04
CA TYR A 118 -4.60 2.93 1.92
C TYR A 118 -5.73 1.95 2.00
N ILE A 119 -5.45 0.67 1.81
CA ILE A 119 -6.46 -0.36 1.94
C ILE A 119 -5.87 -1.55 2.69
N LEU A 120 -6.67 -2.12 3.58
CA LEU A 120 -6.26 -3.26 4.39
C LEU A 120 -6.87 -4.52 3.80
N LEU A 121 -6.03 -5.52 3.60
CA LEU A 121 -6.44 -6.79 2.99
C LEU A 121 -6.12 -7.94 3.94
N ASN A 122 -6.91 -9.01 3.84
CA ASN A 122 -6.50 -10.26 4.48
C ASN A 122 -5.40 -10.91 3.63
N ASP A 123 -4.91 -12.05 4.08
CA ASP A 123 -3.80 -12.72 3.40
C ASP A 123 -4.21 -13.40 2.09
N GLU A 124 -5.47 -13.29 1.69
CA GLU A 124 -5.96 -13.75 0.40
C GLU A 124 -6.32 -12.59 -0.53
N GLY A 125 -6.03 -11.36 -0.11
CA GLY A 125 -6.25 -10.18 -0.95
C GLY A 125 -7.64 -9.59 -0.87
N GLN A 126 -8.45 -9.98 0.11
CA GLN A 126 -9.81 -9.44 0.27
C GLN A 126 -9.80 -8.25 1.21
N PRO A 127 -10.52 -7.16 0.90
CA PRO A 127 -10.56 -6.00 1.79
C PRO A 127 -11.11 -6.33 3.16
N LEU A 128 -10.50 -5.76 4.19
CA LEU A 128 -10.93 -5.92 5.57
C LEU A 128 -11.86 -4.81 6.04
N GLY A 129 -12.10 -3.83 5.17
CA GLY A 129 -12.96 -2.70 5.48
C GLY A 129 -12.77 -1.59 4.46
N PRO A 130 -13.35 -0.42 4.72
CA PRO A 130 -13.21 0.71 3.80
C PRO A 130 -11.77 1.19 3.70
N SER A 131 -11.45 1.81 2.57
CA SER A 131 -10.14 2.41 2.37
C SER A 131 -10.01 3.71 3.18
N TYR A 132 -8.79 4.22 3.25
CA TYR A 132 -8.46 5.46 3.95
C TYR A 132 -7.67 6.34 2.98
N ALA A 133 -8.07 7.61 2.90
CA ALA A 133 -7.42 8.55 2.00
C ALA A 133 -6.59 9.55 2.79
N PHE A 134 -6.30 10.73 2.20
CA PHE A 134 -5.51 11.74 2.89
C PHE A 134 -6.28 12.30 4.08
N ASN A 135 -5.79 12.03 5.26
CA ASN A 135 -6.29 12.60 6.50
C ASN A 135 -5.20 12.43 7.54
N GLU A 136 -4.67 13.57 8.02
CA GLU A 136 -3.52 13.58 8.91
C GLU A 136 -3.87 13.38 10.39
N ASP A 137 -5.09 12.99 10.69
CA ASP A 137 -5.52 12.71 12.07
C ASP A 137 -4.95 11.35 12.51
N VAL A 138 -3.95 11.38 13.39
CA VAL A 138 -3.28 10.18 13.86
C VAL A 138 -4.24 9.20 14.52
N SER A 139 -5.17 9.71 15.34
CA SER A 139 -6.12 8.85 16.04
C SER A 139 -7.01 8.08 15.08
N LYS A 140 -7.45 8.74 14.01
CA LYS A 140 -8.27 8.09 13.00
C LYS A 140 -7.48 7.03 12.23
N TYR A 141 -6.22 7.31 11.96
CA TYR A 141 -5.37 6.35 11.26
C TYR A 141 -5.14 5.11 12.12
N ILE A 142 -4.88 5.31 13.41
CA ILE A 142 -4.73 4.20 14.36
C ILE A 142 -6.01 3.37 14.41
N GLN A 143 -7.17 4.04 14.47
CA GLN A 143 -8.44 3.33 14.48
C GLN A 143 -8.66 2.52 13.20
N PHE A 144 -8.29 3.10 12.06
CA PHE A 144 -8.35 2.40 10.78
C PHE A 144 -7.54 1.10 10.83
N LEU A 145 -6.30 1.18 11.33
CA LEU A 145 -5.44 0.00 11.45
C LEU A 145 -5.97 -1.01 12.47
N GLN A 146 -6.48 -0.53 13.60
CA GLN A 146 -7.03 -1.41 14.63
C GLN A 146 -8.28 -2.14 14.15
N ASN A 147 -9.13 -1.45 13.40
CA ASN A 147 -10.34 -2.07 12.85
C ASN A 147 -9.98 -3.19 11.88
N GLY A 148 -8.95 -2.99 11.05
CA GLY A 148 -8.49 -4.03 10.13
C GLY A 148 -7.97 -5.25 10.86
N LEU A 149 -7.20 -5.05 11.93
CA LEU A 149 -6.69 -6.16 12.73
C LEU A 149 -7.83 -6.93 13.37
N LYS A 150 -8.84 -6.23 13.86
CA LYS A 150 -10.01 -6.86 14.48
C LYS A 150 -10.75 -7.73 13.46
N GLU A 151 -10.96 -7.21 12.26
CA GLU A 151 -11.63 -7.98 11.21
C GLU A 151 -10.80 -9.18 10.77
N PHE A 152 -9.50 -9.02 10.68
CA PHE A 152 -8.62 -10.14 10.31
C PHE A 152 -8.70 -11.27 11.35
N LYS A 153 -8.69 -10.91 12.63
CA LYS A 153 -8.79 -11.90 13.71
C LYS A 153 -10.12 -12.64 13.68
N LYS A 154 -11.21 -11.95 13.34
CA LYS A 154 -12.52 -12.59 13.21
C LYS A 154 -12.51 -13.64 12.11
N GLU A 155 -11.85 -13.35 10.99
CA GLU A 155 -11.78 -14.28 9.87
C GLU A 155 -10.94 -15.51 10.20
N GLN A 156 -10.04 -15.40 11.16
CA GLN A 156 -9.18 -16.53 11.56
C GLN A 156 -9.87 -17.50 12.52
N GLN A 157 -11.04 -17.16 13.02
CA GLN A 157 -11.78 -18.01 13.96
C GLN A 157 -12.68 -19.01 13.26
#